data_832342bd328c1bee805b4bf08c9ff67c
#
_entry.id   832342bd328c1bee805b4bf08c9ff67c
#
_cell.length_a   1.000
_cell.length_b   1.000
_cell.length_c   1.000
_cell.angle_alpha   90.00
_cell.angle_beta   90.00
_cell.angle_gamma   90.00
#
_symmetry.space_group_name_H-M   'P 1'
#
loop_
_entity.id
_entity.type
_entity.pdbx_description
1 polymer ?
#
loop_
_entity_poly.entity_id
_entity_poly.type
_entity_poly.pdbx_seq_one_letter_code
_entity_poly.pdbx_strand_id
1 'polypeptide(L)'
;MSKKSIHGLTKGTELEKMASMLAQGEAKGAMMYYALANLAREQGMEDAAAVFTEAANQEANHAGFYAALNGMYPRDFWALVRGLAKAEAAGENSLKKLAERFRAAGLDAAAPDLEIFAAQEGHHGAILQKLLDKYGKNIDTTGKKVYVCGCCGYEYVGDLDNEAENYVCPVCGMPKKAFSLNA
;
A
#
# COMPACT_ATOMS: atom_id res chain seq x y z
N MET A 1 -21.97 -19.43 -8.74
CA MET A 1 -22.53 -18.36 -7.89
C MET A 1 -21.43 -17.33 -7.64
N SER A 2 -21.57 -16.05 -8.07
CA SER A 2 -20.59 -15.03 -7.73
C SER A 2 -20.66 -14.79 -6.23
N LYS A 3 -19.50 -14.83 -5.53
CA LYS A 3 -19.44 -14.45 -4.12
C LYS A 3 -19.93 -13.00 -3.98
N LYS A 4 -20.86 -12.75 -3.04
CA LYS A 4 -21.26 -11.38 -2.73
C LYS A 4 -20.03 -10.60 -2.28
N SER A 5 -19.88 -9.37 -2.79
CA SER A 5 -18.77 -8.50 -2.39
C SER A 5 -18.89 -8.16 -0.90
N ILE A 6 -17.78 -8.28 -0.18
CA ILE A 6 -17.67 -7.84 1.21
C ILE A 6 -17.28 -6.36 1.35
N HIS A 7 -16.90 -5.71 0.23
CA HIS A 7 -16.36 -4.36 0.24
C HIS A 7 -17.36 -3.34 0.80
N GLY A 8 -16.95 -2.67 1.88
CA GLY A 8 -17.72 -1.59 2.49
C GLY A 8 -18.95 -2.04 3.29
N LEU A 9 -19.09 -3.33 3.65
CA LEU A 9 -20.25 -3.82 4.39
C LEU A 9 -20.41 -3.17 5.77
N THR A 10 -19.32 -2.75 6.41
CA THR A 10 -19.38 -2.09 7.72
C THR A 10 -19.46 -0.58 7.64
N LYS A 11 -19.22 0.01 6.45
CA LYS A 11 -19.23 1.46 6.26
C LYS A 11 -20.62 2.05 6.56
N GLY A 12 -20.65 3.09 7.41
CA GLY A 12 -21.91 3.71 7.85
C GLY A 12 -22.68 2.92 8.90
N THR A 13 -22.13 1.82 9.43
CA THR A 13 -22.74 1.02 10.51
C THR A 13 -22.00 1.26 11.84
N GLU A 14 -22.57 0.78 12.94
CA GLU A 14 -21.91 0.77 14.26
C GLU A 14 -20.60 -0.02 14.30
N LEU A 15 -20.36 -0.92 13.32
CA LEU A 15 -19.17 -1.77 13.21
C LEU A 15 -18.04 -1.09 12.45
N GLU A 16 -18.25 0.06 11.80
CA GLU A 16 -17.25 0.74 10.97
C GLU A 16 -15.96 1.03 11.74
N LYS A 17 -16.10 1.63 12.92
CA LYS A 17 -14.94 1.96 13.76
C LYS A 17 -14.17 0.72 14.20
N MET A 18 -14.87 -0.34 14.56
CA MET A 18 -14.26 -1.60 14.98
C MET A 18 -13.51 -2.25 13.83
N ALA A 19 -14.09 -2.32 12.62
CA ALA A 19 -13.43 -2.86 11.43
C ALA A 19 -12.17 -2.07 11.05
N SER A 20 -12.21 -0.73 11.18
CA SER A 20 -11.02 0.11 10.98
C SER A 20 -9.92 -0.18 11.99
N MET A 21 -10.27 -0.34 13.26
CA MET A 21 -9.30 -0.66 14.31
C MET A 21 -8.68 -2.05 14.09
N LEU A 22 -9.48 -3.04 13.70
CA LEU A 22 -8.99 -4.38 13.37
C LEU A 22 -8.02 -4.34 12.19
N ALA A 23 -8.36 -3.67 11.08
CA ALA A 23 -7.45 -3.55 9.95
C ALA A 23 -6.08 -2.99 10.35
N GLN A 24 -6.06 -1.95 11.20
CA GLN A 24 -4.81 -1.35 11.68
C GLN A 24 -4.09 -2.23 12.70
N GLY A 25 -4.82 -2.93 13.56
CA GLY A 25 -4.28 -3.87 14.54
C GLY A 25 -3.53 -5.01 13.88
N GLU A 26 -4.17 -5.67 12.91
CA GLU A 26 -3.57 -6.76 12.14
C GLU A 26 -2.35 -6.30 11.33
N ALA A 27 -2.40 -5.11 10.71
CA ALA A 27 -1.23 -4.56 10.02
C ALA A 27 -0.04 -4.34 10.97
N LYS A 28 -0.29 -3.89 12.21
CA LYS A 28 0.72 -3.78 13.26
C LYS A 28 1.21 -5.15 13.73
N GLY A 29 0.31 -6.14 13.83
CA GLY A 29 0.63 -7.53 14.13
C GLY A 29 1.61 -8.09 13.11
N ALA A 30 1.31 -7.93 11.81
CA ALA A 30 2.20 -8.35 10.73
C ALA A 30 3.60 -7.73 10.86
N MET A 31 3.69 -6.42 11.10
CA MET A 31 4.97 -5.72 11.31
C MET A 31 5.74 -6.29 12.50
N MET A 32 5.04 -6.56 13.62
CA MET A 32 5.67 -7.12 14.83
C MET A 32 6.20 -8.53 14.59
N TYR A 33 5.43 -9.40 13.95
CA TYR A 33 5.88 -10.77 13.65
C TYR A 33 7.05 -10.80 12.67
N TYR A 34 7.10 -9.92 11.66
CA TYR A 34 8.29 -9.81 10.82
C TYR A 34 9.52 -9.33 11.58
N ALA A 35 9.37 -8.39 12.52
CA ALA A 35 10.47 -7.95 13.37
C ALA A 35 10.98 -9.10 14.27
N LEU A 36 10.07 -9.91 14.86
CA LEU A 36 10.42 -11.10 15.63
C LEU A 36 11.11 -12.16 14.77
N ALA A 37 10.68 -12.35 13.52
CA ALA A 37 11.35 -13.27 12.58
C ALA A 37 12.80 -12.85 12.32
N ASN A 38 13.05 -11.55 12.14
CA ASN A 38 14.41 -11.03 11.95
C ASN A 38 15.27 -11.25 13.21
N LEU A 39 14.75 -10.89 14.39
CA LEU A 39 15.44 -11.12 15.66
C LEU A 39 15.74 -12.61 15.92
N ALA A 40 14.85 -13.50 15.50
CA ALA A 40 15.07 -14.94 15.62
C ALA A 40 16.20 -15.40 14.69
N ARG A 41 16.27 -14.90 13.45
CA ARG A 41 17.40 -15.19 12.53
C ARG A 41 18.73 -14.70 13.07
N GLU A 42 18.78 -13.50 13.62
CA GLU A 42 19.99 -12.96 14.26
C GLU A 42 20.52 -13.85 15.40
N GLN A 43 19.62 -14.60 16.04
CA GLN A 43 19.96 -15.55 17.11
C GLN A 43 20.14 -17.00 16.62
N GLY A 44 20.08 -17.25 15.31
CA GLY A 44 20.21 -18.59 14.73
C GLY A 44 18.99 -19.49 14.93
N MET A 45 17.82 -18.92 15.27
CA MET A 45 16.57 -19.67 15.52
C MET A 45 15.68 -19.70 14.26
N GLU A 46 16.14 -20.41 13.23
CA GLU A 46 15.47 -20.43 11.93
C GLU A 46 14.03 -20.99 11.98
N ASP A 47 13.80 -22.02 12.80
CA ASP A 47 12.45 -22.59 12.96
C ASP A 47 11.47 -21.58 13.58
N ALA A 48 11.91 -20.81 14.55
CA ALA A 48 11.11 -19.73 15.15
C ALA A 48 10.88 -18.60 14.13
N ALA A 49 11.89 -18.25 13.35
CA ALA A 49 11.77 -17.24 12.29
C ALA A 49 10.73 -17.64 11.23
N ALA A 50 10.69 -18.93 10.85
CA ALA A 50 9.69 -19.45 9.92
C ALA A 50 8.27 -19.32 10.48
N VAL A 51 8.05 -19.70 11.76
CA VAL A 51 6.74 -19.55 12.42
C VAL A 51 6.29 -18.10 12.47
N PHE A 52 7.19 -17.16 12.85
CA PHE A 52 6.84 -15.75 12.88
C PHE A 52 6.57 -15.17 11.48
N THR A 53 7.31 -15.62 10.47
CA THR A 53 7.06 -15.21 9.08
C THR A 53 5.67 -15.68 8.59
N GLU A 54 5.28 -16.91 8.92
CA GLU A 54 3.94 -17.42 8.58
C GLU A 54 2.84 -16.61 9.29
N ALA A 55 3.00 -16.36 10.59
CA ALA A 55 2.05 -15.53 11.33
C ALA A 55 1.93 -14.12 10.72
N ALA A 56 3.06 -13.49 10.37
CA ALA A 56 3.06 -12.18 9.71
C ALA A 56 2.25 -12.16 8.41
N ASN A 57 2.39 -13.21 7.58
CA ASN A 57 1.61 -13.35 6.34
C ASN A 57 0.12 -13.48 6.60
N GLN A 58 -0.28 -14.20 7.65
CA GLN A 58 -1.68 -14.37 8.04
C GLN A 58 -2.26 -13.03 8.52
N GLU A 59 -1.56 -12.31 9.39
CA GLU A 59 -1.99 -11.00 9.87
C GLU A 59 -2.11 -9.97 8.73
N ALA A 60 -1.17 -9.97 7.78
CA ALA A 60 -1.26 -9.10 6.60
C ALA A 60 -2.53 -9.40 5.76
N ASN A 61 -2.90 -10.69 5.63
CA ASN A 61 -4.14 -11.09 4.95
C ASN A 61 -5.39 -10.66 5.74
N HIS A 62 -5.39 -10.79 7.06
CA HIS A 62 -6.47 -10.33 7.93
C HIS A 62 -6.65 -8.81 7.82
N ALA A 63 -5.55 -8.04 7.84
CA ALA A 63 -5.58 -6.59 7.64
C ALA A 63 -6.25 -6.22 6.31
N GLY A 64 -5.88 -6.89 5.22
CA GLY A 64 -6.50 -6.71 3.90
C GLY A 64 -7.99 -7.03 3.88
N PHE A 65 -8.41 -8.10 4.57
CA PHE A 65 -9.81 -8.47 4.71
C PHE A 65 -10.61 -7.36 5.43
N TYR A 66 -10.15 -6.90 6.59
CA TYR A 66 -10.86 -5.85 7.34
C TYR A 66 -10.84 -4.50 6.61
N ALA A 67 -9.77 -4.19 5.90
CA ALA A 67 -9.70 -2.99 5.07
C ALA A 67 -10.76 -3.03 3.94
N ALA A 68 -10.93 -4.17 3.27
CA ALA A 68 -11.96 -4.36 2.26
C ALA A 68 -13.37 -4.32 2.88
N LEU A 69 -13.57 -5.01 4.01
CA LEU A 69 -14.83 -5.03 4.74
C LEU A 69 -15.30 -3.62 5.13
N ASN A 70 -14.36 -2.75 5.49
CA ASN A 70 -14.61 -1.36 5.89
C ASN A 70 -14.62 -0.36 4.71
N GLY A 71 -14.37 -0.82 3.49
CA GLY A 71 -14.31 0.05 2.31
C GLY A 71 -13.24 1.13 2.42
N MET A 72 -12.08 0.81 3.02
CA MET A 72 -10.95 1.76 3.19
C MET A 72 -10.32 2.16 1.86
N TYR A 73 -10.49 1.33 0.83
CA TYR A 73 -10.00 1.59 -0.53
C TYR A 73 -11.19 1.75 -1.49
N PRO A 74 -11.09 2.61 -2.52
CA PRO A 74 -12.12 2.74 -3.53
C PRO A 74 -12.29 1.44 -4.32
N ARG A 75 -13.46 1.28 -4.97
CA ARG A 75 -13.73 0.11 -5.82
C ARG A 75 -13.07 0.15 -7.19
N ASP A 76 -12.53 1.29 -7.58
CA ASP A 76 -11.83 1.41 -8.87
C ASP A 76 -10.49 0.68 -8.81
N PHE A 77 -10.57 -0.63 -9.07
CA PHE A 77 -9.42 -1.52 -9.05
C PHE A 77 -8.28 -1.04 -9.96
N TRP A 78 -8.59 -0.59 -11.17
CA TRP A 78 -7.55 -0.19 -12.11
C TRP A 78 -6.91 1.16 -11.77
N ALA A 79 -7.64 2.07 -11.14
CA ALA A 79 -7.06 3.30 -10.61
C ALA A 79 -6.07 3.01 -9.48
N LEU A 80 -6.40 2.08 -8.58
CA LEU A 80 -5.49 1.64 -7.52
C LEU A 80 -4.24 0.97 -8.11
N VAL A 81 -4.40 0.05 -9.06
CA VAL A 81 -3.26 -0.65 -9.69
C VAL A 81 -2.33 0.34 -10.39
N ARG A 82 -2.88 1.35 -11.10
CA ARG A 82 -2.05 2.41 -11.72
C ARG A 82 -1.29 3.23 -10.67
N GLY A 83 -1.97 3.63 -9.60
CA GLY A 83 -1.34 4.36 -8.50
C GLY A 83 -0.22 3.56 -7.84
N LEU A 84 -0.48 2.28 -7.56
CA LEU A 84 0.53 1.39 -6.99
C LEU A 84 1.73 1.20 -7.93
N ALA A 85 1.51 0.94 -9.22
CA ALA A 85 2.62 0.78 -10.18
C ALA A 85 3.54 2.00 -10.21
N LYS A 86 2.97 3.22 -10.14
CA LYS A 86 3.76 4.47 -10.05
C LYS A 86 4.49 4.60 -8.72
N ALA A 87 3.83 4.25 -7.61
CA ALA A 87 4.41 4.33 -6.28
C ALA A 87 5.61 3.37 -6.12
N GLU A 88 5.46 2.12 -6.56
CA GLU A 88 6.52 1.10 -6.56
C GLU A 88 7.73 1.54 -7.39
N ALA A 89 7.50 2.04 -8.60
CA ALA A 89 8.59 2.56 -9.44
C ALA A 89 9.30 3.78 -8.81
N ALA A 90 8.60 4.63 -8.08
CA ALA A 90 9.20 5.73 -7.30
C ALA A 90 9.94 5.20 -6.06
N GLY A 91 9.42 4.15 -5.42
CA GLY A 91 10.00 3.45 -4.28
C GLY A 91 11.41 2.95 -4.57
N GLU A 92 11.63 2.31 -5.72
CA GLU A 92 12.94 1.85 -6.16
C GLU A 92 14.01 2.94 -6.07
N ASN A 93 13.73 4.10 -6.68
CA ASN A 93 14.68 5.21 -6.68
C ASN A 93 14.86 5.83 -5.29
N SER A 94 13.79 5.89 -4.51
CA SER A 94 13.82 6.46 -3.15
C SER A 94 14.65 5.59 -2.20
N LEU A 95 14.52 4.28 -2.29
CA LEU A 95 15.28 3.33 -1.45
C LEU A 95 16.77 3.29 -1.85
N LYS A 96 17.13 3.39 -3.14
CA LYS A 96 18.51 3.54 -3.57
C LYS A 96 19.18 4.78 -2.95
N LYS A 97 18.50 5.93 -3.01
CA LYS A 97 18.99 7.16 -2.36
C LYS A 97 19.07 7.03 -0.84
N LEU A 98 18.13 6.30 -0.24
CA LEU A 98 18.15 6.04 1.21
C LEU A 98 19.36 5.18 1.59
N ALA A 99 19.69 4.13 0.83
CA ALA A 99 20.87 3.30 1.06
C ALA A 99 22.18 4.13 1.01
N GLU A 100 22.30 5.06 0.04
CA GLU A 100 23.43 5.99 -0.02
C GLU A 100 23.52 6.87 1.23
N ARG A 101 22.37 7.39 1.72
CA ARG A 101 22.32 8.21 2.95
C ARG A 101 22.67 7.40 4.18
N PHE A 102 22.30 6.12 4.27
CA PHE A 102 22.68 5.23 5.36
C PHE A 102 24.19 5.01 5.38
N ARG A 103 24.82 4.77 4.22
CA ARG A 103 26.30 4.69 4.14
C ARG A 103 26.96 6.00 4.57
N ALA A 104 26.48 7.15 4.10
CA ALA A 104 27.00 8.45 4.49
C ALA A 104 26.86 8.75 5.98
N ALA A 105 25.90 8.12 6.67
CA ALA A 105 25.69 8.22 8.11
C ALA A 105 26.44 7.16 8.92
N GLY A 106 27.26 6.31 8.29
CA GLY A 106 27.97 5.21 8.96
C GLY A 106 27.09 4.02 9.35
N LEU A 107 25.89 3.89 8.73
CA LEU A 107 24.94 2.80 8.97
C LEU A 107 25.03 1.75 7.84
N ASP A 108 26.24 1.36 7.49
CA ASP A 108 26.54 0.51 6.33
C ASP A 108 25.86 -0.86 6.39
N ALA A 109 25.63 -1.40 7.58
CA ALA A 109 25.03 -2.72 7.76
C ALA A 109 23.60 -2.85 7.19
N ALA A 110 22.82 -1.75 7.14
CA ALA A 110 21.46 -1.76 6.63
C ALA A 110 21.36 -1.43 5.13
N ALA A 111 22.42 -0.90 4.53
CA ALA A 111 22.38 -0.45 3.13
C ALA A 111 22.13 -1.59 2.11
N PRO A 112 22.72 -2.80 2.26
CA PRO A 112 22.44 -3.92 1.36
C PRO A 112 20.97 -4.34 1.35
N ASP A 113 20.31 -4.37 2.51
CA ASP A 113 18.90 -4.73 2.59
C ASP A 113 18.01 -3.69 1.90
N LEU A 114 18.34 -2.39 2.04
CA LEU A 114 17.64 -1.32 1.34
C LEU A 114 17.81 -1.42 -0.20
N GLU A 115 18.95 -1.89 -0.68
CA GLU A 115 19.18 -2.14 -2.11
C GLU A 115 18.37 -3.35 -2.61
N ILE A 116 18.25 -4.40 -1.79
CA ILE A 116 17.38 -5.55 -2.08
C ILE A 116 15.92 -5.08 -2.14
N PHE A 117 15.47 -4.29 -1.17
CA PHE A 117 14.11 -3.75 -1.17
C PHE A 117 13.87 -2.85 -2.38
N ALA A 118 14.83 -2.00 -2.75
CA ALA A 118 14.73 -1.20 -3.96
C ALA A 118 14.52 -2.05 -5.23
N ALA A 119 15.24 -3.15 -5.36
CA ALA A 119 15.08 -4.08 -6.48
C ALA A 119 13.69 -4.76 -6.47
N GLN A 120 13.16 -5.08 -5.29
CA GLN A 120 11.83 -5.65 -5.12
C GLN A 120 10.75 -4.64 -5.52
N GLU A 121 10.84 -3.38 -5.08
CA GLU A 121 9.92 -2.31 -5.49
C GLU A 121 9.89 -2.13 -7.02
N GLY A 122 11.06 -2.10 -7.66
CA GLY A 122 11.16 -2.05 -9.13
C GLY A 122 10.49 -3.26 -9.81
N HIS A 123 10.65 -4.46 -9.23
CA HIS A 123 10.00 -5.67 -9.72
C HIS A 123 8.47 -5.62 -9.56
N HIS A 124 7.97 -5.14 -8.42
CA HIS A 124 6.53 -4.94 -8.18
C HIS A 124 5.94 -3.97 -9.20
N GLY A 125 6.60 -2.82 -9.42
CA GLY A 125 6.18 -1.85 -10.43
C GLY A 125 6.08 -2.48 -11.82
N ALA A 126 7.09 -3.28 -12.22
CA ALA A 126 7.10 -3.95 -13.52
C ALA A 126 5.99 -5.01 -13.67
N ILE A 127 5.68 -5.78 -12.61
CA ILE A 127 4.58 -6.74 -12.62
C ILE A 127 3.24 -6.03 -12.74
N LEU A 128 3.02 -4.95 -11.96
CA LEU A 128 1.78 -4.18 -12.01
C LEU A 128 1.61 -3.51 -13.38
N GLN A 129 2.68 -3.01 -13.99
CA GLN A 129 2.62 -2.47 -15.35
C GLN A 129 2.20 -3.53 -16.38
N LYS A 130 2.78 -4.74 -16.31
CA LYS A 130 2.37 -5.86 -17.18
C LYS A 130 0.89 -6.22 -17.02
N LEU A 131 0.34 -6.15 -15.80
CA LEU A 131 -1.09 -6.36 -15.56
C LEU A 131 -1.93 -5.25 -16.21
N LEU A 132 -1.48 -3.99 -16.10
CA LEU A 132 -2.12 -2.84 -16.74
C LEU A 132 -2.11 -2.98 -18.26
N ASP A 133 -0.99 -3.35 -18.86
CA ASP A 133 -0.84 -3.53 -20.31
C ASP A 133 -1.77 -4.64 -20.84
N LYS A 134 -1.94 -5.71 -20.06
CA LYS A 134 -2.74 -6.88 -20.47
C LYS A 134 -4.24 -6.71 -20.22
N TYR A 135 -4.63 -6.13 -19.10
CA TYR A 135 -6.01 -6.12 -18.64
C TYR A 135 -6.54 -4.73 -18.28
N GLY A 136 -5.65 -3.73 -18.19
CA GLY A 136 -6.02 -2.40 -17.74
C GLY A 136 -7.07 -1.78 -18.64
N LYS A 137 -8.08 -1.17 -18.02
CA LYS A 137 -9.08 -0.37 -18.72
C LYS A 137 -8.75 1.10 -18.53
N ASN A 138 -8.90 1.88 -19.57
CA ASN A 138 -8.82 3.33 -19.45
C ASN A 138 -9.94 3.83 -18.52
N ILE A 139 -9.58 4.76 -17.63
CA ILE A 139 -10.59 5.45 -16.85
C ILE A 139 -11.31 6.42 -17.81
N ASP A 140 -12.64 6.38 -17.80
CA ASP A 140 -13.44 7.42 -18.47
C ASP A 140 -13.34 8.71 -17.66
N THR A 141 -12.54 9.64 -18.15
CA THR A 141 -12.35 10.97 -17.57
C THR A 141 -13.16 12.04 -18.28
N THR A 142 -13.97 11.67 -19.29
CA THR A 142 -14.74 12.60 -20.11
C THR A 142 -15.63 13.51 -19.24
N GLY A 143 -15.38 14.81 -19.28
CA GLY A 143 -16.13 15.80 -18.50
C GLY A 143 -15.94 15.75 -17.00
N LYS A 144 -14.95 15.03 -16.50
CA LYS A 144 -14.63 14.91 -15.07
C LYS A 144 -13.31 15.60 -14.76
N LYS A 145 -13.22 16.18 -13.58
CA LYS A 145 -11.93 16.65 -13.03
C LYS A 145 -11.06 15.44 -12.68
N VAL A 146 -9.77 15.54 -12.95
CA VAL A 146 -8.77 14.55 -12.54
C VAL A 146 -7.77 15.22 -11.63
N TYR A 147 -7.62 14.71 -10.43
CA TYR A 147 -6.63 15.19 -9.46
C TYR A 147 -5.52 14.15 -9.30
N VAL A 148 -4.28 14.60 -9.25
CA VAL A 148 -3.11 13.73 -9.13
C VAL A 148 -2.47 13.93 -7.77
N CYS A 149 -2.25 12.84 -7.04
CA CYS A 149 -1.47 12.86 -5.81
C CYS A 149 -0.01 13.18 -6.11
N GLY A 150 0.50 14.27 -5.56
CA GLY A 150 1.89 14.73 -5.77
C GLY A 150 2.95 13.77 -5.19
N CYS A 151 2.56 12.82 -4.33
CA CYS A 151 3.48 11.84 -3.76
C CYS A 151 3.59 10.57 -4.63
N CYS A 152 2.47 9.89 -4.92
CA CYS A 152 2.50 8.58 -5.57
C CYS A 152 1.90 8.58 -6.98
N GLY A 153 1.37 9.70 -7.46
CA GLY A 153 0.77 9.80 -8.79
C GLY A 153 -0.60 9.10 -8.93
N TYR A 154 -1.26 8.71 -7.82
CA TYR A 154 -2.63 8.20 -7.87
C TYR A 154 -3.57 9.24 -8.47
N GLU A 155 -4.42 8.84 -9.41
CA GLU A 155 -5.38 9.69 -10.12
C GLU A 155 -6.77 9.53 -9.50
N TYR A 156 -7.27 10.59 -8.86
CA TYR A 156 -8.64 10.70 -8.40
C TYR A 156 -9.49 11.33 -9.51
N VAL A 157 -10.53 10.63 -9.93
CA VAL A 157 -11.45 11.11 -10.97
C VAL A 157 -12.77 11.50 -10.34
N GLY A 158 -13.07 12.78 -10.34
CA GLY A 158 -14.27 13.34 -9.73
C GLY A 158 -14.03 14.74 -9.20
N ASP A 159 -14.92 15.20 -8.30
CA ASP A 159 -14.73 16.47 -7.60
C ASP A 159 -14.16 16.21 -6.20
N LEU A 160 -12.87 16.43 -6.04
CA LEU A 160 -12.16 16.20 -4.79
C LEU A 160 -12.67 17.10 -3.66
N ASP A 161 -13.26 18.27 -3.96
CA ASP A 161 -13.82 19.18 -2.98
C ASP A 161 -15.00 18.57 -2.23
N ASN A 162 -15.71 17.64 -2.86
CA ASN A 162 -16.83 16.93 -2.25
C ASN A 162 -16.40 15.80 -1.29
N GLU A 163 -15.11 15.45 -1.27
CA GLU A 163 -14.59 14.49 -0.30
C GLU A 163 -14.45 15.13 1.09
N ALA A 164 -14.53 14.30 2.13
CA ALA A 164 -14.38 14.74 3.51
C ALA A 164 -13.02 15.45 3.74
N GLU A 165 -12.97 16.39 4.69
CA GLU A 165 -11.75 17.12 5.05
C GLU A 165 -10.57 16.21 5.42
N ASN A 166 -10.86 15.08 6.02
CA ASN A 166 -9.88 14.07 6.41
C ASN A 166 -9.60 13.04 5.31
N TYR A 167 -10.02 13.29 4.05
CA TYR A 167 -9.69 12.41 2.93
C TYR A 167 -8.18 12.28 2.77
N VAL A 168 -7.73 11.05 2.56
CA VAL A 168 -6.33 10.71 2.29
C VAL A 168 -6.20 9.91 1.01
N CYS A 169 -5.06 10.02 0.36
CA CYS A 169 -4.75 9.20 -0.81
C CYS A 169 -4.85 7.72 -0.45
N PRO A 170 -5.64 6.91 -1.18
CA PRO A 170 -5.83 5.50 -0.85
C PRO A 170 -4.58 4.64 -1.10
N VAL A 171 -3.58 5.16 -1.82
CA VAL A 171 -2.34 4.45 -2.11
C VAL A 171 -1.26 4.77 -1.08
N CYS A 172 -1.01 6.07 -0.80
CA CYS A 172 0.13 6.48 0.03
C CYS A 172 -0.25 7.21 1.32
N GLY A 173 -1.54 7.37 1.61
CA GLY A 173 -2.01 8.03 2.84
C GLY A 173 -1.82 9.55 2.90
N MET A 174 -1.29 10.19 1.86
CA MET A 174 -1.10 11.63 1.84
C MET A 174 -2.44 12.38 1.92
N PRO A 175 -2.50 13.51 2.66
CA PRO A 175 -3.73 14.24 2.86
C PRO A 175 -4.25 14.89 1.56
N LYS A 176 -5.54 15.23 1.54
CA LYS A 176 -6.27 15.88 0.43
C LYS A 176 -5.47 17.01 -0.25
N LYS A 177 -4.79 17.85 0.55
CA LYS A 177 -3.96 18.95 0.07
C LYS A 177 -2.76 18.57 -0.80
N ALA A 178 -2.38 17.29 -0.82
CA ALA A 178 -1.29 16.80 -1.66
C ALA A 178 -1.71 16.53 -3.10
N PHE A 179 -2.99 16.70 -3.42
CA PHE A 179 -3.51 16.54 -4.77
C PHE A 179 -3.51 17.86 -5.52
N SER A 180 -3.17 17.80 -6.80
CA SER A 180 -3.29 18.90 -7.74
C SER A 180 -4.21 18.52 -8.89
N LEU A 181 -4.98 19.49 -9.40
CA LEU A 181 -5.80 19.31 -10.60
C LEU A 181 -4.88 19.05 -11.79
N ASN A 182 -5.15 17.98 -12.52
CA ASN A 182 -4.48 17.68 -13.78
C ASN A 182 -5.15 18.54 -14.86
N ALA A 183 -4.44 19.55 -15.36
CA ALA A 183 -4.92 20.46 -16.38
C ALA A 183 -4.86 19.87 -17.80
#